data_19be4a4019de5286b5bfbb38628d5dac
#
_entry.id   19be4a4019de5286b5bfbb38628d5dac
#
_cell.length_a   1.000
_cell.length_b   1.000
_cell.length_c   1.000
_cell.angle_alpha   90.00
_cell.angle_beta   90.00
_cell.angle_gamma   90.00
#
_symmetry.space_group_name_H-M   'P 1'
#
loop_
_entity.id
_entity.type
_entity.pdbx_description
1 polymer ?
#
loop_
_entity_poly.entity_id
_entity_poly.type
_entity_poly.pdbx_seq_one_letter_code
_entity_poly.pdbx_strand_id
1 'polypeptide(L)'
;MTFKSDLEAKLEYLKACQRENFKNEPNHPRNKFDYAIVVPNHPLGYHEHYSMDLEVAKQSAREWSKEYGRVQVEDKNLNTVYAIF
;
A
#
# COMPACT_ATOMS: atom_id res chain seq x y z
N MET A 1 23.06 -7.89 -6.30
CA MET A 1 21.75 -7.52 -5.73
C MET A 1 20.69 -7.66 -6.81
N THR A 2 19.56 -8.23 -6.47
CA THR A 2 18.47 -8.42 -7.42
C THR A 2 17.50 -7.25 -7.36
N PHE A 3 16.77 -7.01 -8.44
CA PHE A 3 15.69 -6.00 -8.47
C PHE A 3 14.68 -6.18 -7.35
N LYS A 4 14.39 -7.42 -7.01
CA LYS A 4 13.43 -7.75 -5.96
C LYS A 4 13.89 -7.20 -4.61
N SER A 5 15.17 -7.32 -4.28
CA SER A 5 15.72 -6.79 -3.03
C SER A 5 15.65 -5.27 -2.97
N ASP A 6 15.93 -4.59 -4.07
CA ASP A 6 15.86 -3.13 -4.12
C ASP A 6 14.43 -2.64 -3.97
N LEU A 7 13.49 -3.33 -4.62
CA LEU A 7 12.08 -2.99 -4.52
C LEU A 7 11.55 -3.20 -3.09
N GLU A 8 11.93 -4.30 -2.46
CA GLU A 8 11.53 -4.59 -1.08
C GLU A 8 12.12 -3.56 -0.11
N ALA A 9 13.39 -3.20 -0.26
CA ALA A 9 14.03 -2.20 0.57
C ALA A 9 13.34 -0.84 0.43
N LYS A 10 12.99 -0.44 -0.81
CA LYS A 10 12.26 0.80 -1.07
C LYS A 10 10.89 0.77 -0.41
N LEU A 11 10.18 -0.34 -0.51
CA LEU A 11 8.86 -0.51 0.08
C LEU A 11 8.92 -0.41 1.61
N GLU A 12 9.92 -1.03 2.22
CA GLU A 12 10.14 -0.96 3.66
C GLU A 12 10.45 0.47 4.12
N TYR A 13 11.27 1.19 3.37
CA TYR A 13 11.59 2.59 3.65
C TYR A 13 10.33 3.44 3.59
N LEU A 14 9.50 3.25 2.58
CA LEU A 14 8.26 4.00 2.43
C LEU A 14 7.26 3.70 3.56
N LYS A 15 7.19 2.46 3.99
CA LYS A 15 6.37 2.09 5.15
C LYS A 15 6.85 2.77 6.42
N ALA A 16 8.16 2.83 6.64
CA ALA A 16 8.72 3.49 7.81
C ALA A 16 8.39 4.98 7.81
N CYS A 17 8.54 5.64 6.66
CA CYS A 17 8.16 7.05 6.51
C CYS A 17 6.66 7.27 6.79
N GLN A 18 5.82 6.39 6.27
CA GLN A 18 4.38 6.47 6.49
C GLN A 18 4.00 6.30 7.96
N ARG A 19 4.70 5.42 8.67
CA ARG A 19 4.44 5.23 10.10
C ARG A 19 4.67 6.50 10.90
N GLU A 20 5.72 7.25 10.59
CA GLU A 20 6.01 8.50 11.28
C GLU A 20 4.98 9.57 10.93
N ASN A 21 4.68 9.75 9.65
CA ASN A 21 3.67 10.69 9.20
C ASN A 21 2.29 10.35 9.75
N PHE A 22 1.96 9.08 9.74
CA PHE A 22 0.71 8.53 10.25
C PHE A 22 0.48 8.90 11.71
N LYS A 23 1.52 8.79 12.55
CA LYS A 23 1.42 9.11 13.97
C LYS A 23 1.22 10.59 14.23
N ASN A 24 1.80 11.45 13.40
CA ASN A 24 1.83 12.89 13.61
C ASN A 24 0.70 13.64 12.91
N GLU A 25 -0.06 12.96 12.05
CA GLU A 25 -1.12 13.58 11.25
C GLU A 25 -2.47 12.89 11.50
N PRO A 26 -3.28 13.38 12.45
CA PRO A 26 -4.59 12.76 12.74
C PRO A 26 -5.52 12.69 11.53
N ASN A 27 -5.34 13.60 10.56
CA ASN A 27 -6.16 13.66 9.35
C ASN A 27 -5.61 12.79 8.21
N HIS A 28 -4.52 12.06 8.43
CA HIS A 28 -3.94 11.20 7.42
C HIS A 28 -4.95 10.11 7.02
N PRO A 29 -5.10 9.80 5.71
CA PRO A 29 -6.08 8.80 5.26
C PRO A 29 -5.95 7.45 5.95
N ARG A 30 -4.76 7.02 6.33
CA ARG A 30 -4.57 5.77 7.05
C ARG A 30 -5.20 5.75 8.44
N ASN A 31 -5.48 6.93 9.01
CA ASN A 31 -6.22 7.03 10.27
C ASN A 31 -7.73 7.00 10.08
N LYS A 32 -8.20 7.30 8.86
CA LYS A 32 -9.62 7.39 8.54
C LYS A 32 -10.18 6.13 7.89
N PHE A 33 -9.34 5.36 7.20
CA PHE A 33 -9.73 4.18 6.47
C PHE A 33 -9.08 2.94 7.07
N ASP A 34 -9.80 1.82 7.06
CA ASP A 34 -9.30 0.56 7.62
C ASP A 34 -8.24 -0.12 6.74
N TYR A 35 -8.27 0.16 5.45
CA TYR A 35 -7.39 -0.51 4.49
C TYR A 35 -6.76 0.47 3.52
N ALA A 36 -5.51 0.21 3.16
CA ALA A 36 -4.78 0.92 2.12
C ALA A 36 -4.39 -0.05 1.00
N ILE A 37 -4.67 0.33 -0.23
CA ILE A 37 -4.26 -0.43 -1.42
C ILE A 37 -2.97 0.22 -1.92
N VAL A 38 -1.86 -0.50 -1.82
CA VAL A 38 -0.53 0.00 -2.14
C VAL A 38 -0.15 -0.45 -3.54
N VAL A 39 0.15 0.51 -4.42
CA VAL A 39 0.53 0.29 -5.82
C VAL A 39 1.95 0.82 -6.03
N PRO A 40 3.00 0.02 -5.79
CA PRO A 40 4.37 0.53 -5.84
C PRO A 40 4.85 0.86 -7.26
N ASN A 41 4.30 0.24 -8.28
CA ASN A 41 4.73 0.43 -9.68
C ASN A 41 3.87 1.42 -10.45
N HIS A 42 3.10 2.26 -9.77
CA HIS A 42 2.30 3.28 -10.45
C HIS A 42 3.22 4.25 -11.20
N PRO A 43 2.83 4.71 -12.43
CA PRO A 43 3.66 5.61 -13.23
C PRO A 43 4.08 6.90 -12.53
N LEU A 44 3.27 7.39 -11.60
CA LEU A 44 3.57 8.59 -10.81
C LEU A 44 4.39 8.27 -9.56
N GLY A 45 4.91 7.06 -9.44
CA GLY A 45 5.64 6.58 -8.27
C GLY A 45 4.72 5.83 -7.30
N TYR A 46 5.22 5.61 -6.08
CA TYR A 46 4.47 4.92 -5.05
C TYR A 46 3.10 5.58 -4.85
N HIS A 47 2.05 4.77 -4.88
CA HIS A 47 0.69 5.28 -4.83
C HIS A 47 -0.16 4.45 -3.87
N GLU A 48 -1.09 5.12 -3.17
CA GLU A 48 -2.01 4.47 -2.26
C GLU A 48 -3.45 4.87 -2.53
N HIS A 49 -4.35 3.91 -2.44
CA HIS A 49 -5.79 4.13 -2.39
C HIS A 49 -6.31 3.60 -1.06
N TYR A 50 -7.49 4.01 -0.65
CA TYR A 50 -8.01 3.69 0.67
C TYR A 50 -9.44 3.16 0.60
N SER A 51 -9.78 2.26 1.52
CA SER A 51 -11.12 1.69 1.62
C SER A 51 -11.46 1.33 3.05
N MET A 52 -12.75 1.40 3.39
CA MET A 52 -13.27 0.93 4.68
C MET A 52 -13.62 -0.56 4.63
N ASP A 53 -13.74 -1.14 3.45
CA ASP A 53 -14.21 -2.52 3.26
C ASP A 53 -13.11 -3.38 2.65
N LEU A 54 -12.80 -4.52 3.28
CA LEU A 54 -11.75 -5.42 2.82
C LEU A 54 -12.04 -6.01 1.44
N GLU A 55 -13.27 -6.40 1.16
CA GLU A 55 -13.63 -6.99 -0.13
C GLU A 55 -13.49 -5.97 -1.25
N VAL A 56 -13.90 -4.73 -1.02
CA VAL A 56 -13.71 -3.62 -1.96
C VAL A 56 -12.21 -3.37 -2.17
N ALA A 57 -11.43 -3.37 -1.11
CA ALA A 57 -9.99 -3.20 -1.20
C ALA A 57 -9.33 -4.31 -2.03
N LYS A 58 -9.74 -5.57 -1.82
CA LYS A 58 -9.23 -6.70 -2.60
C LYS A 58 -9.60 -6.58 -4.09
N GLN A 59 -10.82 -6.15 -4.38
CA GLN A 59 -11.25 -5.96 -5.75
C GLN A 59 -10.44 -4.85 -6.42
N SER A 60 -10.24 -3.73 -5.74
CA SER A 60 -9.40 -2.64 -6.23
C SER A 60 -7.96 -3.13 -6.49
N ALA A 61 -7.41 -3.94 -5.59
CA ALA A 61 -6.09 -4.52 -5.76
C ALA A 61 -5.99 -5.37 -7.04
N ARG A 62 -7.01 -6.19 -7.29
CA ARG A 62 -7.06 -7.00 -8.51
C ARG A 62 -7.11 -6.15 -9.77
N GLU A 63 -7.88 -5.07 -9.75
CA GLU A 63 -7.99 -4.13 -10.88
C GLU A 63 -6.64 -3.43 -11.14
N TRP A 64 -6.02 -2.89 -10.10
CA TRP A 64 -4.73 -2.22 -10.22
C TRP A 64 -3.62 -3.16 -10.66
N SER A 65 -3.63 -4.40 -10.19
CA SER A 65 -2.59 -5.37 -10.54
C SER A 65 -2.58 -5.74 -12.02
N LYS A 66 -3.72 -5.66 -12.70
CA LYS A 66 -3.80 -5.91 -14.14
C LYS A 66 -2.97 -4.92 -14.94
N GLU A 67 -2.83 -3.69 -14.46
CA GLU A 67 -2.10 -2.64 -15.14
C GLU A 67 -0.67 -2.49 -14.63
N TYR A 68 -0.46 -2.60 -13.32
CA TYR A 68 0.80 -2.21 -12.70
C TYR A 68 1.52 -3.35 -11.98
N GLY A 69 1.01 -4.56 -12.09
CA GLY A 69 1.64 -5.74 -11.49
C GLY A 69 1.42 -5.83 -9.99
N ARG A 70 2.51 -5.79 -9.21
CA ARG A 70 2.44 -5.98 -7.77
C ARG A 70 1.56 -4.95 -7.08
N VAL A 71 0.57 -5.42 -6.31
CA VAL A 71 -0.32 -4.60 -5.49
C VAL A 71 -0.55 -5.32 -4.17
N GLN A 72 -0.64 -4.58 -3.07
CA GLN A 72 -0.95 -5.17 -1.77
C GLN A 72 -1.94 -4.32 -1.00
N VAL A 73 -2.72 -4.98 -0.14
CA VAL A 73 -3.65 -4.33 0.77
C VAL A 73 -3.07 -4.43 2.18
N GLU A 74 -3.02 -3.29 2.87
CA GLU A 74 -2.53 -3.20 4.24
C GLU A 74 -3.62 -2.71 5.17
N ASP A 75 -3.60 -3.19 6.42
CA ASP A 75 -4.52 -2.71 7.46
C ASP A 75 -3.97 -1.45 8.15
N LYS A 76 -4.67 -0.97 9.19
CA LYS A 76 -4.26 0.21 9.97
C LYS A 76 -2.93 0.03 10.68
N ASN A 77 -2.53 -1.21 10.94
CA ASN A 77 -1.27 -1.52 11.61
C ASN A 77 -0.13 -1.77 10.62
N LEU A 78 -0.35 -1.47 9.33
CA LEU A 78 0.60 -1.67 8.24
C LEU A 78 0.91 -3.15 7.97
N ASN A 79 0.03 -4.06 8.40
CA ASN A 79 0.15 -5.47 8.09
C ASN A 79 -0.48 -5.77 6.73
N THR A 80 0.22 -6.51 5.89
CA THR A 80 -0.33 -6.93 4.61
C THR A 80 -1.37 -8.03 4.84
N VAL A 81 -2.61 -7.76 4.42
CA VAL A 81 -3.73 -8.70 4.56
C VAL A 81 -4.12 -9.36 3.24
N TYR A 82 -3.61 -8.85 2.13
CA TYR A 82 -3.84 -9.39 0.80
C TYR A 82 -2.76 -8.88 -0.14
N ALA A 83 -2.25 -9.73 -1.03
CA ALA A 83 -1.20 -9.33 -1.96
C ALA A 83 -1.32 -10.07 -3.28
N ILE A 84 -0.99 -9.36 -4.37
CA ILE A 84 -0.90 -9.91 -5.73
C ILE A 84 0.50 -9.58 -6.24
N PHE A 85 1.21 -10.59 -6.67
CA PHE A 85 2.57 -10.44 -7.18
C PHE A 85 2.66 -10.64 -8.68
#